data_21a5edbed89568a76b2851e30ca19cd9
#
_entry.id   21a5edbed89568a76b2851e30ca19cd9
#
_cell.length_a   1.000
_cell.length_b   1.000
_cell.length_c   1.000
_cell.angle_alpha   90.00
_cell.angle_beta   90.00
_cell.angle_gamma   90.00
#
_symmetry.space_group_name_H-M   'P 1'
#
loop_
_entity.id
_entity.type
_entity.pdbx_description
1 polymer ?
#
loop_
_entity_poly.entity_id
_entity_poly.type
_entity_poly.pdbx_seq_one_letter_code
_entity_poly.pdbx_strand_id
1 'polypeptide(L)' 'MPTHRYHIGQIVFLEPSRGLNIPGGVCIITKKLPERDGEPGYRVKSGNEDYERVVTESQMRLAGE' A
#
# COMPACT_ATOMS: atom_id res chain seq x y z
N MET A 1 2.24 2.86 20.36
CA MET A 1 2.85 2.11 19.27
C MET A 1 1.95 2.14 18.05
N PRO A 2 2.49 2.53 16.91
CA PRO A 2 1.69 2.47 15.71
C PRO A 2 1.42 1.02 15.33
N THR A 3 0.16 0.73 15.10
CA THR A 3 -0.26 -0.58 14.64
C THR A 3 -0.59 -0.50 13.17
N HIS A 4 -0.21 -1.52 12.44
CA HIS A 4 -0.57 -1.60 11.04
C HIS A 4 -2.07 -1.78 10.91
N ARG A 5 -2.68 -0.90 10.15
CA ARG A 5 -4.12 -0.87 9.97
C ARG A 5 -4.61 -1.95 9.02
N TYR A 6 -3.76 -2.33 8.08
CA TYR A 6 -4.09 -3.31 7.06
C TYR A 6 -3.35 -4.62 7.31
N HIS A 7 -3.86 -5.70 6.76
CA HIS A 7 -3.31 -7.03 6.99
C HIS A 7 -2.74 -7.61 5.69
N ILE A 8 -1.77 -8.53 5.85
CA ILE A 8 -1.24 -9.25 4.71
C ILE A 8 -2.37 -10.01 4.03
N GLY A 9 -2.42 -9.93 2.71
CA GLY A 9 -3.47 -10.56 1.92
C GLY A 9 -4.68 -9.68 1.70
N GLN A 10 -4.75 -8.52 2.36
CA GLN A 10 -5.87 -7.61 2.21
C GLN A 10 -5.77 -6.84 0.90
N ILE A 11 -6.91 -6.62 0.27
CA ILE A 11 -6.98 -5.86 -0.97
C ILE A 11 -7.21 -4.40 -0.63
N VAL A 12 -6.36 -3.53 -1.19
CA VAL A 12 -6.44 -2.09 -0.96
C VAL A 12 -6.41 -1.36 -2.29
N PHE A 13 -6.87 -0.13 -2.26
CA PHE A 13 -6.82 0.76 -3.41
C PHE A 13 -5.67 1.74 -3.22
N LEU A 14 -4.75 1.76 -4.16
CA LEU A 14 -3.60 2.65 -4.12
C LEU A 14 -3.93 3.92 -4.89
N GLU A 15 -3.79 5.06 -4.22
CA GLU A 15 -4.07 6.34 -4.87
C GLU A 15 -2.93 6.71 -5.81
N PRO A 16 -3.25 7.18 -7.03
CA PRO A 16 -2.20 7.58 -7.96
C PRO A 16 -1.46 8.81 -7.44
N SER A 17 -0.16 8.83 -7.66
CA SER A 17 0.69 9.94 -7.27
C SER A 17 1.23 10.61 -8.53
N ARG A 18 0.84 11.87 -8.75
CA ARG A 18 1.26 12.59 -9.95
C ARG A 18 2.74 12.90 -9.95
N GLY A 19 3.26 13.28 -8.79
CA GLY A 19 4.66 13.68 -8.69
C GLY A 19 5.64 12.54 -8.80
N LEU A 20 5.22 11.34 -8.38
CA LEU A 20 6.09 10.17 -8.36
C LEU A 20 5.77 9.20 -9.49
N ASN A 21 4.83 9.55 -10.32
CA ASN A 21 4.44 8.69 -11.44
C ASN A 21 4.05 7.27 -11.00
N ILE A 22 3.39 7.18 -9.85
CA ILE A 22 2.92 5.91 -9.32
C ILE A 22 1.50 5.67 -9.83
N PRO A 23 1.27 4.60 -10.56
CA PRO A 23 -0.09 4.30 -11.04
C PRO A 23 -0.99 3.90 -9.87
N GLY A 24 -2.22 4.38 -9.89
CA GLY A 24 -3.21 3.95 -8.93
C GLY A 24 -3.81 2.62 -9.33
N GLY A 25 -4.58 2.03 -8.44
CA GLY A 25 -5.29 0.81 -8.73
C GLY A 25 -5.39 -0.13 -7.54
N VAL A 26 -5.92 -1.31 -7.81
CA VAL A 26 -6.14 -2.33 -6.79
C VAL A 26 -4.85 -3.12 -6.57
N CYS A 27 -4.46 -3.25 -5.32
CA CYS A 27 -3.26 -3.98 -4.94
C CYS A 27 -3.57 -4.92 -3.78
N ILE A 28 -2.69 -5.88 -3.59
CA ILE A 28 -2.78 -6.79 -2.45
C ILE A 28 -1.56 -6.55 -1.56
N ILE A 29 -1.77 -6.54 -0.26
CA ILE A 29 -0.69 -6.36 0.70
C ILE A 29 0.07 -7.67 0.83
N THR A 30 1.37 -7.63 0.57
CA THR A 30 2.21 -8.82 0.64
C THR A 30 3.09 -8.85 1.87
N LYS A 31 3.37 -7.68 2.46
CA LYS A 31 4.23 -7.62 3.64
C LYS A 31 3.97 -6.35 4.43
N LYS A 32 4.12 -6.43 5.74
CA LYS A 32 4.11 -5.26 6.61
C LYS A 32 5.54 -4.82 6.83
N LEU A 33 5.79 -3.52 6.74
CA LEU A 33 7.12 -2.94 6.90
C LEU A 33 7.16 -2.09 8.14
N PRO A 34 8.36 -1.84 8.68
CA PRO A 34 8.50 -0.96 9.83
C PRO A 34 7.97 0.43 9.57
N GLU A 35 7.56 1.10 10.63
CA GLU A 35 7.12 2.47 10.55
C GLU A 35 8.21 3.37 9.98
N ARG A 36 7.80 4.31 9.14
CA ARG A 36 8.70 5.28 8.55
C ARG A 36 8.02 6.64 8.60
N ASP A 37 8.72 7.61 9.19
CA ASP A 37 8.20 8.98 9.36
C ASP A 37 6.85 9.01 10.06
N GLY A 38 6.67 8.12 11.03
CA GLY A 38 5.45 8.05 11.81
C GLY A 38 4.31 7.29 11.14
N GLU A 39 4.54 6.69 9.98
CA GLU A 39 3.51 5.94 9.29
C GLU A 39 3.93 4.49 9.07
N PRO A 40 3.02 3.54 9.33
CA PRO A 40 3.29 2.15 8.99
C PRO A 40 3.49 1.99 7.49
N GLY A 41 4.47 1.19 7.12
CA GLY A 41 4.76 0.90 5.73
C GLY A 41 4.23 -0.46 5.31
N TYR A 42 4.07 -0.63 4.01
CA TYR A 42 3.57 -1.88 3.45
C TYR A 42 4.23 -2.15 2.12
N ARG A 43 4.35 -3.44 1.81
CA ARG A 43 4.72 -3.85 0.47
C ARG A 43 3.46 -4.38 -0.20
N VAL A 44 3.17 -3.87 -1.37
CA VAL A 44 1.95 -4.22 -2.09
C VAL A 44 2.29 -4.65 -3.51
N LYS A 45 1.43 -5.45 -4.09
CA LYS A 45 1.60 -5.89 -5.46
C LYS A 45 0.31 -5.65 -6.24
N SER A 46 0.45 -5.02 -7.39
CA SER A 46 -0.65 -4.86 -8.33
C SER A 46 -0.78 -6.12 -9.18
N GLY A 47 -1.99 -6.47 -9.55
CA GLY A 47 -2.22 -7.61 -10.44
C GLY A 47 -1.61 -7.45 -11.81
N ASN A 48 -1.30 -6.22 -12.20
CA ASN A 48 -0.74 -5.90 -13.52
C ASN A 48 0.78 -5.79 -13.52
N GLU A 49 1.42 -6.01 -12.37
CA GLU A 49 2.86 -5.83 -12.25
C GLU A 49 3.51 -7.06 -11.66
N ASP A 50 4.74 -7.31 -12.09
CA ASP A 50 5.50 -8.46 -11.58
C ASP A 50 6.35 -8.11 -10.37
N TYR A 51 6.34 -6.86 -9.93
CA TYR A 51 7.14 -6.41 -8.80
C TYR A 51 6.27 -5.77 -7.73
N GLU A 52 6.81 -5.70 -6.53
CA GLU A 52 6.12 -5.10 -5.40
C GLU A 52 6.52 -3.64 -5.25
N ARG A 53 5.61 -2.86 -4.66
CA ARG A 53 5.87 -1.46 -4.36
C ARG A 53 5.83 -1.24 -2.86
N VAL A 54 6.62 -0.30 -2.38
CA VAL A 54 6.62 0.11 -0.97
C VAL A 54 5.78 1.36 -0.85
N VAL A 55 4.77 1.32 0.01
CA VAL A 55 3.86 2.45 0.20
C VAL A 55 3.60 2.64 1.69
N THR A 56 3.05 3.80 2.05
CA THR A 56 2.64 4.09 3.41
C THR A 56 1.12 4.01 3.51
N GLU A 57 0.63 3.95 4.74
CA GLU A 57 -0.81 3.83 4.96
C GLU A 57 -1.61 4.95 4.32
N SER A 58 -1.06 6.17 4.32
CA SER A 58 -1.76 7.32 3.76
C SER A 58 -1.95 7.24 2.25
N GLN A 59 -1.19 6.38 1.58
CA GLN A 59 -1.29 6.22 0.13
C GLN A 59 -2.32 5.18 -0.29
N MET A 60 -2.96 4.54 0.68
CA MET A 60 -3.89 3.45 0.42
C MET A 60 -5.21 3.67 1.13
N ARG A 61 -6.24 2.97 0.65
CA ARG A 61 -7.52 2.87 1.35
C ARG A 61 -8.12 1.51 1.04
N LEU A 62 -9.07 1.09 1.87
CA LEU A 62 -9.71 -0.19 1.66
C LEU A 62 -10.50 -0.20 0.35
N ALA A 63 -10.35 -1.30 -0.39
CA ALA A 63 -11.15 -1.48 -1.60
C ALA A 63 -12.61 -1.68 -1.18
N GLY A 64 -13.50 -0.97 -1.85
CA GLY A 64 -14.92 -1.07 -1.57
C GLY A 64 -15.46 0.00 -0.64
N GLU A 65 -14.62 0.87 -0.14
CA GLU A 65 -15.08 2.01 0.66
C GLU A 65 -15.46 3.19 -0.21
#